data_2df032717b4a507adb49adcbdb57e92a
#
_entry.id   2df032717b4a507adb49adcbdb57e92a
#
_cell.length_a   1.000
_cell.length_b   1.000
_cell.length_c   1.000
_cell.angle_alpha   90.00
_cell.angle_beta   90.00
_cell.angle_gamma   90.00
#
_symmetry.space_group_name_H-M   'P 1'
#
loop_
_entity.id
_entity.type
_entity.pdbx_description
1 polymer ?
#
loop_
_entity_poly.entity_id
_entity_poly.type
_entity_poly.pdbx_seq_one_letter_code
_entity_poly.pdbx_strand_id
1 'polypeptide(L)'
;MKSKVALTVFLGLVVAVLIFFNLRAILRPAKYEAVYNERCELNTNRLTSILLLQELYHERYHCYAPHIDTLIDFYENGVLISINSRENPPKDSLTDEKFMEKFMNMTMKQREEHGYVVFDTTKTSVKARMESELAEKNAKKDGNLITMNEFYYIPYTKTKYKIETSAADSVTTKFAIYVPIEKMMINFNESLPKSFLTKGFYNHMDDVYNPEVKNKSLKDLREIRNFTGLQLGDTTVNSLEITAYGAAH
;
A
#
# COMPACT_ATOMS: atom_id res chain seq x y z
N MET A 1 63.51 -13.13 27.44
CA MET A 1 62.47 -13.94 26.74
C MET A 1 61.07 -13.58 27.16
N LYS A 2 60.75 -13.39 28.43
CA LYS A 2 59.33 -13.09 28.89
C LYS A 2 58.68 -11.82 28.28
N SER A 3 59.53 -10.77 28.08
CA SER A 3 59.00 -9.50 27.49
C SER A 3 58.59 -9.62 26.01
N LYS A 4 59.32 -10.41 25.21
CA LYS A 4 58.96 -10.63 23.80
C LYS A 4 57.65 -11.42 23.65
N VAL A 5 57.42 -12.42 24.51
CA VAL A 5 56.18 -13.21 24.53
C VAL A 5 55.00 -12.34 24.96
N ALA A 6 55.13 -11.49 25.97
CA ALA A 6 54.12 -10.57 26.41
C ALA A 6 53.74 -9.57 25.30
N LEU A 7 54.69 -9.04 24.55
CA LEU A 7 54.44 -8.14 23.43
C LEU A 7 53.70 -8.84 22.29
N THR A 8 54.06 -10.08 21.97
CA THR A 8 53.37 -10.86 20.92
C THR A 8 51.93 -11.14 21.29
N VAL A 9 51.65 -11.52 22.55
CA VAL A 9 50.29 -11.76 23.05
C VAL A 9 49.47 -10.47 23.02
N PHE A 10 50.03 -9.35 23.46
CA PHE A 10 49.37 -8.05 23.40
C PHE A 10 49.05 -7.65 21.96
N LEU A 11 49.97 -7.79 21.03
CA LEU A 11 49.76 -7.48 19.62
C LEU A 11 48.65 -8.37 19.00
N GLY A 12 48.64 -9.66 19.33
CA GLY A 12 47.58 -10.59 18.91
C GLY A 12 46.22 -10.17 19.43
N LEU A 13 46.13 -9.70 20.66
CA LEU A 13 44.87 -9.22 21.25
C LEU A 13 44.38 -7.93 20.55
N VAL A 14 45.32 -7.00 20.27
CA VAL A 14 44.96 -5.78 19.49
C VAL A 14 44.45 -6.12 18.11
N VAL A 15 45.09 -7.06 17.40
CA VAL A 15 44.63 -7.52 16.07
C VAL A 15 43.23 -8.17 16.17
N ALA A 16 42.99 -9.02 17.17
CA ALA A 16 41.67 -9.64 17.36
C ALA A 16 40.59 -8.60 17.63
N VAL A 17 40.88 -7.58 18.43
CA VAL A 17 39.94 -6.46 18.69
C VAL A 17 39.67 -5.67 17.42
N LEU A 18 40.69 -5.37 16.63
CA LEU A 18 40.49 -4.68 15.34
C LEU A 18 39.65 -5.50 14.35
N ILE A 19 39.89 -6.80 14.25
CA ILE A 19 39.09 -7.70 13.41
C ILE A 19 37.63 -7.68 13.89
N PHE A 20 37.42 -7.79 15.20
CA PHE A 20 36.05 -7.75 15.76
C PHE A 20 35.31 -6.45 15.40
N PHE A 21 35.96 -5.30 15.56
CA PHE A 21 35.34 -4.02 15.21
C PHE A 21 35.10 -3.88 13.71
N ASN A 22 36.02 -4.34 12.85
CA ASN A 22 35.82 -4.32 11.39
C ASN A 22 34.67 -5.24 10.96
N LEU A 23 34.60 -6.47 11.46
CA LEU A 23 33.52 -7.39 11.18
C LEU A 23 32.17 -6.79 11.62
N ARG A 24 32.12 -6.19 12.82
CA ARG A 24 30.90 -5.55 13.32
C ARG A 24 30.50 -4.34 12.47
N ALA A 25 31.45 -3.56 11.97
CA ALA A 25 31.18 -2.42 11.11
C ALA A 25 30.60 -2.82 9.74
N ILE A 26 30.97 -4.00 9.22
CA ILE A 26 30.47 -4.52 7.94
C ILE A 26 29.15 -5.27 8.12
N LEU A 27 29.04 -6.11 9.15
CA LEU A 27 27.85 -6.98 9.33
C LEU A 27 26.60 -6.21 9.79
N ARG A 28 26.78 -5.12 10.53
CA ARG A 28 25.63 -4.33 11.02
C ARG A 28 24.83 -3.65 9.90
N PRO A 29 25.45 -2.91 8.95
CA PRO A 29 24.74 -2.33 7.84
C PRO A 29 24.04 -3.38 6.97
N ALA A 30 24.70 -4.49 6.65
CA ALA A 30 24.14 -5.56 5.84
C ALA A 30 22.88 -6.19 6.50
N LYS A 31 22.93 -6.43 7.82
CA LYS A 31 21.76 -6.94 8.56
C LYS A 31 20.62 -5.92 8.60
N TYR A 32 20.95 -4.64 8.79
CA TYR A 32 19.95 -3.58 8.75
C TYR A 32 19.26 -3.52 7.39
N GLU A 33 20.02 -3.53 6.31
CA GLU A 33 19.53 -3.50 4.94
C GLU A 33 18.62 -4.70 4.63
N ALA A 34 19.02 -5.91 5.04
CA ALA A 34 18.20 -7.10 4.86
C ALA A 34 16.84 -6.99 5.57
N VAL A 35 16.83 -6.54 6.83
CA VAL A 35 15.58 -6.35 7.60
C VAL A 35 14.75 -5.19 7.04
N TYR A 36 15.41 -4.12 6.60
CA TYR A 36 14.75 -2.99 5.96
C TYR A 36 14.02 -3.43 4.67
N ASN A 37 14.71 -4.17 3.80
CA ASN A 37 14.13 -4.65 2.55
C ASN A 37 12.96 -5.61 2.79
N GLU A 38 13.07 -6.54 3.74
CA GLU A 38 11.97 -7.42 4.15
C GLU A 38 10.74 -6.61 4.61
N ARG A 39 10.96 -5.62 5.47
CA ARG A 39 9.88 -4.80 6.02
C ARG A 39 9.28 -3.84 4.99
N CYS A 40 10.09 -3.32 4.07
CA CYS A 40 9.61 -2.58 2.91
C CYS A 40 8.69 -3.44 2.06
N GLU A 41 9.09 -4.67 1.74
CA GLU A 41 8.27 -5.60 0.96
C GLU A 41 6.93 -5.89 1.66
N LEU A 42 6.95 -6.21 2.96
CA LEU A 42 5.73 -6.46 3.73
C LEU A 42 4.79 -5.25 3.76
N ASN A 43 5.33 -4.03 3.95
CA ASN A 43 4.53 -2.81 3.88
C ASN A 43 3.99 -2.57 2.48
N THR A 44 4.79 -2.75 1.43
CA THR A 44 4.36 -2.64 0.04
C THR A 44 3.21 -3.59 -0.27
N ASN A 45 3.28 -4.83 0.21
CA ASN A 45 2.21 -5.81 0.03
C ASN A 45 0.91 -5.37 0.73
N ARG A 46 0.99 -4.85 1.96
CA ARG A 46 -0.19 -4.33 2.69
C ARG A 46 -0.75 -3.06 2.04
N LEU A 47 0.10 -2.14 1.61
CA LEU A 47 -0.32 -0.96 0.86
C LEU A 47 -0.97 -1.32 -0.47
N THR A 48 -0.50 -2.37 -1.15
CA THR A 48 -1.14 -2.89 -2.36
C THR A 48 -2.54 -3.44 -2.06
N SER A 49 -2.73 -4.14 -0.94
CA SER A 49 -4.06 -4.59 -0.52
C SER A 49 -5.00 -3.42 -0.23
N ILE A 50 -4.49 -2.37 0.43
CA ILE A 50 -5.25 -1.15 0.69
C ILE A 50 -5.60 -0.44 -0.62
N LEU A 51 -4.66 -0.34 -1.56
CA LEU A 51 -4.88 0.28 -2.87
C LEU A 51 -6.02 -0.42 -3.62
N LEU A 52 -5.96 -1.74 -3.75
CA LEU A 52 -7.02 -2.52 -4.40
C LEU A 52 -8.39 -2.30 -3.74
N LEU A 53 -8.40 -2.27 -2.43
CA LEU A 53 -9.64 -2.05 -1.68
C LEU A 53 -10.18 -0.62 -1.85
N GLN A 54 -9.29 0.37 -1.97
CA GLN A 54 -9.65 1.75 -2.31
C GLN A 54 -10.21 1.86 -3.73
N GLU A 55 -9.65 1.13 -4.69
CA GLU A 55 -10.15 1.08 -6.07
C GLU A 55 -11.57 0.48 -6.12
N LEU A 56 -11.83 -0.62 -5.40
CA LEU A 56 -13.17 -1.21 -5.29
C LEU A 56 -14.16 -0.28 -4.56
N TYR A 57 -13.68 0.43 -3.54
CA TYR A 57 -14.49 1.43 -2.84
C TYR A 57 -14.86 2.58 -3.78
N HIS A 58 -13.90 3.06 -4.56
CA HIS A 58 -14.12 4.11 -5.55
C HIS A 58 -15.05 3.64 -6.68
N GLU A 59 -14.94 2.42 -7.15
CA GLU A 59 -15.87 1.83 -8.12
C GLU A 59 -17.32 1.87 -7.61
N ARG A 60 -17.52 1.61 -6.32
CA ARG A 60 -18.84 1.55 -5.71
C ARG A 60 -19.43 2.90 -5.33
N TYR A 61 -18.62 3.81 -4.81
CA TYR A 61 -19.06 5.07 -4.20
C TYR A 61 -18.61 6.32 -4.95
N HIS A 62 -17.80 6.19 -5.99
CA HIS A 62 -17.20 7.28 -6.78
C HIS A 62 -16.34 8.24 -5.95
N CYS A 63 -15.85 7.79 -4.81
CA CYS A 63 -14.93 8.49 -3.93
C CYS A 63 -14.03 7.48 -3.20
N TYR A 64 -12.90 7.92 -2.68
CA TYR A 64 -12.03 7.09 -1.84
C TYR A 64 -12.49 7.12 -0.38
N ALA A 65 -12.24 6.04 0.34
CA ALA A 65 -12.55 5.96 1.76
C ALA A 65 -11.62 6.91 2.55
N PRO A 66 -12.19 7.77 3.42
CA PRO A 66 -11.40 8.76 4.16
C PRO A 66 -10.62 8.16 5.34
N HIS A 67 -11.01 6.99 5.82
CA HIS A 67 -10.42 6.35 7.00
C HIS A 67 -10.21 4.87 6.79
N ILE A 68 -9.18 4.33 7.42
CA ILE A 68 -8.88 2.89 7.34
C ILE A 68 -10.01 2.03 7.93
N ASP A 69 -10.71 2.52 8.94
CA ASP A 69 -11.85 1.80 9.55
C ASP A 69 -13.04 1.68 8.59
N THR A 70 -13.24 2.67 7.71
CA THR A 70 -14.22 2.60 6.62
C THR A 70 -13.88 1.51 5.62
N LEU A 71 -12.58 1.34 5.31
CA LEU A 71 -12.14 0.25 4.43
C LEU A 71 -12.28 -1.12 5.09
N ILE A 72 -12.04 -1.22 6.39
CA ILE A 72 -12.24 -2.47 7.14
C ILE A 72 -13.71 -2.88 7.07
N ASP A 73 -14.62 -1.96 7.37
CA ASP A 73 -16.06 -2.24 7.29
C ASP A 73 -16.50 -2.59 5.86
N PHE A 74 -16.00 -1.87 4.87
CA PHE A 74 -16.27 -2.17 3.46
C PHE A 74 -15.74 -3.55 3.04
N TYR A 75 -14.56 -3.97 3.52
CA TYR A 75 -14.03 -5.30 3.25
C TYR A 75 -14.89 -6.41 3.87
N GLU A 76 -15.32 -6.22 5.12
CA GLU A 76 -16.08 -7.25 5.84
C GLU A 76 -17.55 -7.34 5.40
N ASN A 77 -18.19 -6.20 5.15
CA ASN A 77 -19.64 -6.09 4.95
C ASN A 77 -20.05 -5.59 3.55
N GLY A 78 -19.09 -5.13 2.75
CA GLY A 78 -19.35 -4.51 1.46
C GLY A 78 -19.85 -5.50 0.40
N VAL A 79 -20.74 -5.00 -0.48
CA VAL A 79 -21.27 -5.73 -1.62
C VAL A 79 -21.09 -4.89 -2.89
N LEU A 80 -20.46 -5.48 -3.88
CA LEU A 80 -20.34 -4.93 -5.23
C LEU A 80 -21.54 -5.38 -6.07
N ILE A 81 -22.09 -4.46 -6.85
CA ILE A 81 -23.20 -4.72 -7.76
C ILE A 81 -22.67 -4.57 -9.19
N SER A 82 -22.63 -5.65 -9.92
CA SER A 82 -22.31 -5.66 -11.33
C SER A 82 -23.59 -5.84 -12.13
N ILE A 83 -23.83 -4.95 -13.09
CA ILE A 83 -24.97 -5.01 -14.00
C ILE A 83 -24.44 -5.45 -15.36
N ASN A 84 -24.75 -6.67 -15.73
CA ASN A 84 -24.42 -7.21 -17.04
C ASN A 84 -25.63 -7.05 -17.96
N SER A 85 -25.45 -6.41 -19.10
CA SER A 85 -26.48 -6.34 -20.14
C SER A 85 -26.24 -7.46 -21.17
N ARG A 86 -27.29 -8.18 -21.48
CA ARG A 86 -27.27 -9.18 -22.53
C ARG A 86 -28.33 -8.84 -23.57
N GLU A 87 -27.94 -8.80 -24.82
CA GLU A 87 -28.90 -8.67 -25.92
C GLU A 87 -29.79 -9.92 -26.02
N ASN A 88 -31.07 -9.72 -26.14
CA ASN A 88 -32.07 -10.77 -26.24
C ASN A 88 -33.10 -10.43 -27.33
N PRO A 89 -32.66 -10.29 -28.62
CA PRO A 89 -33.59 -10.07 -29.70
C PRO A 89 -34.49 -11.28 -29.89
N PRO A 90 -35.73 -11.11 -30.42
CA PRO A 90 -36.63 -12.22 -30.71
C PRO A 90 -35.95 -13.24 -31.64
N LYS A 91 -36.06 -14.53 -31.32
CA LYS A 91 -35.37 -15.60 -32.07
C LYS A 91 -35.80 -15.63 -33.54
N ASP A 92 -37.06 -15.40 -33.81
CA ASP A 92 -37.63 -15.41 -35.17
C ASP A 92 -37.16 -14.23 -36.03
N SER A 93 -36.65 -13.16 -35.39
CA SER A 93 -36.18 -11.95 -36.07
C SER A 93 -34.70 -12.00 -36.42
N LEU A 94 -33.92 -12.96 -35.91
CA LEU A 94 -32.48 -13.09 -36.16
C LEU A 94 -32.17 -13.46 -37.61
N THR A 95 -33.12 -14.00 -38.36
CA THR A 95 -32.99 -14.35 -39.78
C THR A 95 -33.53 -13.25 -40.71
N ASP A 96 -34.18 -12.21 -40.17
CA ASP A 96 -34.71 -11.10 -40.94
C ASP A 96 -33.66 -9.99 -41.06
N GLU A 97 -33.11 -9.82 -42.27
CA GLU A 97 -32.09 -8.81 -42.57
C GLU A 97 -32.58 -7.38 -42.26
N LYS A 98 -33.84 -7.06 -42.51
CA LYS A 98 -34.41 -5.72 -42.24
C LYS A 98 -34.51 -5.46 -40.73
N PHE A 99 -34.83 -6.50 -39.96
CA PHE A 99 -34.85 -6.40 -38.52
C PHE A 99 -33.44 -6.20 -37.98
N MET A 100 -32.47 -6.97 -38.46
CA MET A 100 -31.10 -6.87 -38.01
C MET A 100 -30.49 -5.51 -38.34
N GLU A 101 -30.73 -4.95 -39.51
CA GLU A 101 -30.32 -3.60 -39.87
C GLU A 101 -30.92 -2.55 -38.90
N LYS A 102 -32.22 -2.64 -38.62
CA LYS A 102 -32.93 -1.77 -37.68
C LYS A 102 -32.35 -1.93 -36.25
N PHE A 103 -32.13 -3.17 -35.82
CA PHE A 103 -31.62 -3.49 -34.50
C PHE A 103 -30.21 -2.94 -34.30
N MET A 104 -29.32 -3.07 -35.29
CA MET A 104 -27.95 -2.54 -35.22
C MET A 104 -27.96 -1.00 -35.14
N ASN A 105 -28.90 -0.33 -35.75
CA ASN A 105 -29.03 1.13 -35.70
C ASN A 105 -29.76 1.65 -34.44
N MET A 106 -30.31 0.77 -33.57
CA MET A 106 -30.91 1.17 -32.30
C MET A 106 -29.91 1.54 -31.26
N THR A 107 -30.13 2.61 -30.52
CA THR A 107 -29.40 2.92 -29.30
C THR A 107 -29.67 1.91 -28.20
N MET A 108 -28.77 1.77 -27.20
CA MET A 108 -29.00 0.88 -26.04
C MET A 108 -30.37 1.16 -25.37
N LYS A 109 -30.70 2.44 -25.21
CA LYS A 109 -32.00 2.85 -24.61
C LYS A 109 -33.20 2.35 -25.41
N GLN A 110 -33.17 2.45 -26.73
CA GLN A 110 -34.21 1.94 -27.60
C GLN A 110 -34.30 0.41 -27.54
N ARG A 111 -33.17 -0.30 -27.45
CA ARG A 111 -33.16 -1.77 -27.29
C ARG A 111 -33.76 -2.19 -25.96
N GLU A 112 -33.52 -1.43 -24.89
CA GLU A 112 -34.10 -1.62 -23.56
C GLU A 112 -35.64 -1.40 -23.61
N GLU A 113 -36.11 -0.29 -24.18
CA GLU A 113 -37.55 0.04 -24.32
C GLU A 113 -38.31 -1.03 -25.10
N HIS A 114 -37.66 -1.68 -26.06
CA HIS A 114 -38.23 -2.80 -26.83
C HIS A 114 -38.07 -4.17 -26.15
N GLY A 115 -37.43 -4.24 -24.98
CA GLY A 115 -37.18 -5.50 -24.27
C GLY A 115 -36.11 -6.39 -24.93
N TYR A 116 -35.30 -5.83 -25.84
CA TYR A 116 -34.22 -6.55 -26.52
C TYR A 116 -32.91 -6.60 -25.72
N VAL A 117 -32.89 -6.04 -24.52
CA VAL A 117 -31.76 -6.11 -23.57
C VAL A 117 -32.30 -6.58 -22.23
N VAL A 118 -31.68 -7.57 -21.70
CA VAL A 118 -31.92 -8.06 -20.34
C VAL A 118 -30.76 -7.66 -19.48
N PHE A 119 -31.03 -7.00 -18.36
CA PHE A 119 -30.05 -6.67 -17.35
C PHE A 119 -30.06 -7.76 -16.29
N ASP A 120 -28.90 -8.37 -16.11
CA ASP A 120 -28.66 -9.33 -15.04
C ASP A 120 -27.79 -8.67 -13.96
N THR A 121 -28.31 -8.63 -12.75
CA THR A 121 -27.66 -8.00 -11.61
C THR A 121 -26.99 -9.06 -10.76
N THR A 122 -25.67 -9.07 -10.77
CA THR A 122 -24.87 -9.95 -9.93
C THR A 122 -24.38 -9.20 -8.70
N LYS A 123 -24.57 -9.79 -7.53
CA LYS A 123 -24.04 -9.28 -6.25
C LYS A 123 -22.87 -10.13 -5.83
N THR A 124 -21.72 -9.49 -5.63
CA THR A 124 -20.50 -10.16 -5.17
C THR A 124 -20.02 -9.48 -3.89
N SER A 125 -19.64 -10.24 -2.85
CA SER A 125 -19.05 -9.64 -1.67
C SER A 125 -17.66 -9.05 -2.02
N VAL A 126 -17.32 -7.93 -1.39
CA VAL A 126 -15.99 -7.32 -1.54
C VAL A 126 -14.88 -8.31 -1.20
N LYS A 127 -15.09 -9.12 -0.17
CA LYS A 127 -14.15 -10.16 0.25
C LYS A 127 -13.84 -11.17 -0.87
N ALA A 128 -14.87 -11.72 -1.52
CA ALA A 128 -14.70 -12.67 -2.62
C ALA A 128 -14.03 -12.01 -3.84
N ARG A 129 -14.35 -10.75 -4.12
CA ARG A 129 -13.71 -10.01 -5.21
C ARG A 129 -12.22 -9.76 -4.93
N MET A 130 -11.88 -9.33 -3.71
CA MET A 130 -10.50 -9.16 -3.28
C MET A 130 -9.68 -10.46 -3.34
N GLU A 131 -10.25 -11.58 -2.90
CA GLU A 131 -9.59 -12.89 -2.99
C GLU A 131 -9.24 -13.25 -4.43
N SER A 132 -10.14 -13.00 -5.37
CA SER A 132 -9.91 -13.24 -6.80
C SER A 132 -8.81 -12.34 -7.37
N GLU A 133 -8.82 -11.03 -7.07
CA GLU A 133 -7.82 -10.09 -7.56
C GLU A 133 -6.42 -10.34 -6.96
N LEU A 134 -6.38 -10.69 -5.67
CA LEU A 134 -5.13 -11.06 -5.02
C LEU A 134 -4.57 -12.37 -5.57
N ALA A 135 -5.41 -13.35 -5.88
CA ALA A 135 -4.97 -14.59 -6.52
C ALA A 135 -4.31 -14.31 -7.88
N GLU A 136 -4.89 -13.44 -8.69
CA GLU A 136 -4.31 -13.04 -9.98
C GLU A 136 -2.97 -12.31 -9.83
N LYS A 137 -2.88 -11.34 -8.90
CA LYS A 137 -1.63 -10.61 -8.64
C LYS A 137 -0.55 -11.54 -8.09
N ASN A 138 -0.90 -12.43 -7.17
CA ASN A 138 0.04 -13.37 -6.57
C ASN A 138 0.53 -14.43 -7.56
N ALA A 139 -0.27 -14.81 -8.56
CA ALA A 139 0.15 -15.74 -9.61
C ALA A 139 1.31 -15.20 -10.48
N LYS A 140 1.50 -13.89 -10.51
CA LYS A 140 2.54 -13.19 -11.28
C LYS A 140 3.71 -12.72 -10.42
N LYS A 141 3.71 -13.04 -9.12
CA LYS A 141 4.66 -12.49 -8.15
C LYS A 141 5.61 -13.56 -7.61
N ASP A 142 6.91 -13.26 -7.64
CA ASP A 142 7.93 -13.99 -6.90
C ASP A 142 8.10 -13.36 -5.50
N GLY A 143 8.15 -14.18 -4.45
CA GLY A 143 8.37 -13.70 -3.07
C GLY A 143 7.13 -13.77 -2.18
N ASN A 144 7.05 -12.85 -1.20
CA ASN A 144 5.96 -12.84 -0.22
C ASN A 144 4.61 -12.49 -0.86
N LEU A 145 3.61 -13.32 -0.62
CA LEU A 145 2.27 -13.13 -1.15
C LEU A 145 1.58 -11.90 -0.55
N ILE A 146 0.80 -11.23 -1.38
CA ILE A 146 -0.09 -10.15 -0.95
C ILE A 146 -1.31 -10.81 -0.29
N THR A 147 -1.65 -10.39 0.93
CA THR A 147 -2.77 -10.97 1.69
C THR A 147 -3.61 -9.88 2.35
N MET A 148 -4.87 -10.21 2.67
CA MET A 148 -5.74 -9.34 3.45
C MET A 148 -5.57 -9.50 4.97
N ASN A 149 -4.67 -10.40 5.41
CA ASN A 149 -4.46 -10.59 6.83
C ASN A 149 -3.78 -9.36 7.44
N GLU A 150 -4.42 -8.76 8.45
CA GLU A 150 -3.92 -7.56 9.15
C GLU A 150 -3.49 -6.42 8.21
N PHE A 151 -4.11 -6.31 7.03
CA PHE A 151 -3.73 -5.31 6.00
C PHE A 151 -3.76 -3.88 6.52
N TYR A 152 -4.54 -3.62 7.56
CA TYR A 152 -4.73 -2.30 8.16
C TYR A 152 -3.69 -1.93 9.23
N TYR A 153 -2.80 -2.86 9.63
CA TYR A 153 -1.70 -2.55 10.55
C TYR A 153 -0.36 -2.42 9.84
N ILE A 154 0.49 -1.52 10.32
CA ILE A 154 1.90 -1.50 9.94
C ILE A 154 2.56 -2.77 10.49
N PRO A 155 3.28 -3.57 9.66
CA PRO A 155 3.93 -4.80 10.10
C PRO A 155 4.74 -4.64 11.38
N TYR A 156 4.68 -5.65 12.25
CA TYR A 156 5.34 -5.68 13.56
C TYR A 156 4.87 -4.62 14.55
N THR A 157 3.77 -3.91 14.26
CA THR A 157 3.17 -2.91 15.15
C THR A 157 1.70 -3.19 15.40
N LYS A 158 1.12 -2.48 16.40
CA LYS A 158 -0.33 -2.38 16.57
C LYS A 158 -0.89 -1.06 16.04
N THR A 159 -0.10 -0.32 15.25
CA THR A 159 -0.49 0.96 14.69
C THR A 159 -1.20 0.73 13.36
N LYS A 160 -2.42 1.22 13.21
CA LYS A 160 -3.15 1.21 11.93
C LYS A 160 -2.53 2.21 10.96
N TYR A 161 -2.61 1.91 9.66
CA TYR A 161 -2.32 2.90 8.64
C TYR A 161 -3.27 4.08 8.76
N LYS A 162 -2.76 5.28 8.49
CA LYS A 162 -3.56 6.50 8.47
C LYS A 162 -3.74 6.94 7.02
N ILE A 163 -5.00 7.09 6.62
CA ILE A 163 -5.35 7.66 5.31
C ILE A 163 -5.49 9.16 5.50
N GLU A 164 -4.85 9.91 4.63
CA GLU A 164 -5.01 11.34 4.55
C GLU A 164 -5.66 11.72 3.23
N THR A 165 -6.58 12.65 3.28
CA THR A 165 -7.38 13.06 2.15
C THR A 165 -7.21 14.55 1.90
N SER A 166 -7.40 14.99 0.65
CA SER A 166 -7.40 16.43 0.37
C SER A 166 -8.61 17.08 1.06
N ALA A 167 -8.36 18.04 1.93
CA ALA A 167 -9.37 18.65 2.78
C ALA A 167 -10.37 19.59 2.05
N ALA A 168 -10.26 19.74 0.72
CA ALA A 168 -10.96 20.80 0.00
C ALA A 168 -12.38 20.45 -0.43
N ASP A 169 -12.73 19.15 -0.51
CA ASP A 169 -14.00 18.72 -1.09
C ASP A 169 -14.78 17.82 -0.16
N SER A 170 -16.11 17.95 -0.17
CA SER A 170 -17.05 17.05 0.52
C SER A 170 -16.95 15.59 0.02
N VAL A 171 -16.26 15.37 -1.09
CA VAL A 171 -16.03 14.05 -1.70
C VAL A 171 -14.52 13.81 -1.77
N THR A 172 -14.05 12.70 -1.20
CA THR A 172 -12.63 12.33 -1.20
C THR A 172 -12.21 11.85 -2.59
N THR A 173 -11.62 12.75 -3.38
CA THR A 173 -11.15 12.45 -4.74
C THR A 173 -9.70 11.99 -4.80
N LYS A 174 -8.93 12.26 -3.74
CA LYS A 174 -7.51 11.92 -3.64
C LYS A 174 -7.17 11.52 -2.22
N PHE A 175 -6.25 10.58 -2.06
CA PHE A 175 -5.76 10.16 -0.75
C PHE A 175 -4.26 9.89 -0.78
N ALA A 176 -3.63 9.86 0.40
CA ALA A 176 -2.27 9.39 0.58
C ALA A 176 -2.13 8.62 1.90
N ILE A 177 -1.23 7.66 1.92
CA ILE A 177 -0.82 6.93 3.11
C ILE A 177 0.70 7.02 3.22
N TYR A 178 1.21 7.39 4.38
CA TYR A 178 2.64 7.50 4.65
C TYR A 178 3.06 6.48 5.69
N VAL A 179 4.14 5.77 5.40
CA VAL A 179 4.72 4.78 6.30
C VAL A 179 6.18 5.16 6.55
N PRO A 180 6.45 5.88 7.63
CA PRO A 180 7.81 6.32 7.95
C PRO A 180 8.72 5.17 8.34
N ILE A 181 9.99 5.33 8.02
CA ILE A 181 11.02 4.31 8.27
C ILE A 181 11.09 3.89 9.75
N GLU A 182 10.87 4.81 10.68
CA GLU A 182 10.87 4.52 12.12
C GLU A 182 9.74 3.58 12.51
N LYS A 183 8.56 3.74 11.89
CA LYS A 183 7.44 2.84 12.14
C LYS A 183 7.68 1.49 11.49
N MET A 184 8.34 1.46 10.32
CA MET A 184 8.75 0.21 9.67
C MET A 184 9.80 -0.54 10.48
N MET A 185 10.76 0.18 11.09
CA MET A 185 11.89 -0.39 11.83
C MET A 185 11.65 -0.48 13.34
N ILE A 186 10.43 -0.27 13.81
CA ILE A 186 10.08 -0.40 15.24
C ILE A 186 10.45 -1.80 15.76
N ASN A 187 10.93 -1.87 16.99
CA ASN A 187 11.39 -3.12 17.63
C ASN A 187 12.56 -3.80 16.92
N PHE A 188 13.26 -3.12 16.02
CA PHE A 188 14.54 -3.58 15.54
C PHE A 188 15.58 -3.35 16.64
N ASN A 189 15.94 -4.43 17.37
CA ASN A 189 16.74 -4.40 18.61
C ASN A 189 18.20 -4.00 18.43
N GLU A 190 18.68 -3.83 17.22
CA GLU A 190 20.00 -3.28 16.98
C GLU A 190 19.86 -1.77 16.91
N SER A 191 20.35 -1.09 17.94
CA SER A 191 20.44 0.37 17.95
C SER A 191 21.03 0.86 16.62
N LEU A 192 20.17 1.40 15.76
CA LEU A 192 20.62 2.15 14.61
C LEU A 192 21.62 3.19 15.09
N PRO A 193 22.76 3.36 14.42
CA PRO A 193 23.62 4.48 14.70
C PRO A 193 22.75 5.74 14.68
N LYS A 194 22.72 6.50 15.76
CA LYS A 194 21.96 7.75 15.87
C LYS A 194 22.27 8.75 14.74
N SER A 195 23.35 8.51 13.99
CA SER A 195 23.76 9.27 12.81
C SER A 195 22.89 9.05 11.58
N PHE A 196 22.13 7.96 11.49
CA PHE A 196 21.18 7.73 10.38
C PHE A 196 19.82 8.42 10.58
N LEU A 197 19.55 8.85 11.81
CA LEU A 197 18.29 9.45 12.16
C LEU A 197 18.57 10.87 12.64
N THR A 198 18.39 11.85 11.77
CA THR A 198 18.49 13.25 12.18
C THR A 198 17.40 13.57 13.18
N LYS A 199 17.75 14.32 14.24
CA LYS A 199 16.84 14.70 15.33
C LYS A 199 15.54 15.37 14.83
N GLY A 200 15.60 16.05 13.69
CA GLY A 200 14.44 16.69 13.04
C GLY A 200 13.45 15.70 12.43
N PHE A 201 13.92 14.54 12.01
CA PHE A 201 13.09 13.50 11.41
C PHE A 201 12.19 12.82 12.45
N TYR A 202 12.71 12.49 13.65
CA TYR A 202 11.91 11.91 14.73
C TYR A 202 10.75 12.79 15.18
N ASN A 203 10.98 14.10 15.31
CA ASN A 203 9.95 15.02 15.79
C ASN A 203 8.76 15.10 14.82
N HIS A 204 9.01 14.97 13.50
CA HIS A 204 7.92 15.00 12.51
C HIS A 204 7.11 13.74 12.42
N MET A 205 7.70 12.61 12.73
CA MET A 205 7.04 11.32 12.62
C MET A 205 6.10 11.03 13.78
N ASP A 206 6.45 11.49 14.96
CA ASP A 206 5.52 11.48 16.09
C ASP A 206 4.29 12.34 15.80
N ASP A 207 4.45 13.44 15.04
CA ASP A 207 3.35 14.34 14.64
C ASP A 207 2.35 13.65 13.70
N VAL A 208 2.79 12.81 12.75
CA VAL A 208 1.89 12.11 11.79
C VAL A 208 1.03 11.06 12.47
N TYR A 209 1.60 10.32 13.43
CA TYR A 209 0.92 9.23 14.13
C TYR A 209 0.48 9.59 15.54
N ASN A 210 0.73 10.84 15.99
CA ASN A 210 0.24 11.34 17.25
C ASN A 210 -1.16 11.95 17.08
N PRO A 211 -2.20 11.38 17.71
CA PRO A 211 -3.57 11.90 17.61
C PRO A 211 -3.75 13.31 18.19
N GLU A 212 -2.81 13.80 18.98
CA GLU A 212 -2.87 15.15 19.57
C GLU A 212 -2.42 16.25 18.61
N VAL A 213 -1.68 15.92 17.55
CA VAL A 213 -1.21 16.91 16.55
C VAL A 213 -2.17 16.96 15.37
N LYS A 214 -3.35 17.52 15.60
CA LYS A 214 -4.49 17.50 14.66
C LYS A 214 -4.36 18.41 13.43
N ASN A 215 -3.34 19.25 13.29
CA ASN A 215 -3.42 20.43 12.40
C ASN A 215 -2.31 20.61 11.37
N LYS A 216 -1.38 19.65 11.21
CA LYS A 216 -0.40 19.75 10.11
C LYS A 216 -0.88 18.95 8.90
N SER A 217 -1.09 19.64 7.79
CA SER A 217 -1.44 19.00 6.53
C SER A 217 -0.24 18.21 5.98
N LEU A 218 -0.49 17.17 5.21
CA LEU A 218 0.57 16.44 4.49
C LEU A 218 1.35 17.31 3.50
N LYS A 219 0.76 18.44 3.08
CA LYS A 219 1.45 19.46 2.30
C LYS A 219 2.68 19.96 3.06
N ASP A 220 2.55 20.15 4.38
CA ASP A 220 3.65 20.57 5.25
C ASP A 220 4.72 19.47 5.40
N LEU A 221 4.32 18.19 5.35
CA LEU A 221 5.24 17.04 5.37
C LEU A 221 6.01 16.87 4.05
N ARG A 222 5.43 17.23 2.91
CA ARG A 222 6.10 17.24 1.60
C ARG A 222 7.18 18.32 1.49
N GLU A 223 6.95 19.47 2.10
CA GLU A 223 7.92 20.56 2.16
C GLU A 223 9.12 20.20 3.05
N ILE A 224 8.98 19.17 3.89
CA ILE A 224 10.07 18.62 4.67
C ILE A 224 10.90 17.72 3.73
N ARG A 225 11.96 18.26 3.21
CA ARG A 225 12.95 17.64 2.30
C ARG A 225 13.59 16.33 2.78
N ASN A 226 13.11 15.73 3.86
CA ASN A 226 13.75 14.60 4.56
C ASN A 226 12.78 13.45 4.90
N PHE A 227 11.60 13.33 4.25
CA PHE A 227 10.76 12.15 4.45
C PHE A 227 11.50 10.91 3.92
N THR A 228 11.67 9.90 4.77
CA THR A 228 12.17 8.59 4.41
C THR A 228 11.12 7.53 4.79
N GLY A 229 10.77 6.65 3.85
CA GLY A 229 9.73 5.67 4.06
C GLY A 229 8.96 5.35 2.79
N LEU A 230 7.77 4.78 2.92
CA LEU A 230 6.88 4.45 1.81
C LEU A 230 5.68 5.41 1.76
N GLN A 231 5.30 5.82 0.57
CA GLN A 231 4.10 6.59 0.32
C GLN A 231 3.22 5.83 -0.69
N LEU A 232 1.94 5.69 -0.39
CA LEU A 232 0.92 5.27 -1.34
C LEU A 232 0.05 6.47 -1.68
N GLY A 233 -0.11 6.74 -2.97
CA GLY A 233 -0.97 7.81 -3.47
C GLY A 233 -0.44 9.20 -3.20
N ASP A 234 -1.22 10.21 -3.55
CA ASP A 234 -0.87 11.60 -3.42
C ASP A 234 -2.12 12.49 -3.33
N THR A 235 -2.15 13.41 -2.36
CA THR A 235 -3.28 14.33 -2.18
C THR A 235 -3.29 15.50 -3.17
N THR A 236 -2.19 15.74 -3.88
CA THR A 236 -2.05 16.85 -4.84
C THR A 236 -2.13 16.42 -6.29
N VAL A 237 -1.59 15.25 -6.60
CA VAL A 237 -1.59 14.64 -7.94
C VAL A 237 -2.44 13.38 -7.90
N ASN A 238 -3.14 13.07 -8.97
CA ASN A 238 -3.92 11.83 -9.08
C ASN A 238 -2.97 10.65 -9.40
N SER A 239 -2.11 10.29 -8.44
CA SER A 239 -1.22 9.14 -8.51
C SER A 239 -1.63 8.12 -7.47
N LEU A 240 -1.71 6.86 -7.87
CA LEU A 240 -2.01 5.70 -7.02
C LEU A 240 -0.80 4.77 -6.92
N GLU A 241 0.40 5.31 -7.04
CA GLU A 241 1.64 4.55 -6.99
C GLU A 241 2.18 4.45 -5.55
N ILE A 242 2.88 3.35 -5.28
CA ILE A 242 3.67 3.18 -4.06
C ILE A 242 5.09 3.63 -4.37
N THR A 243 5.53 4.69 -3.70
CA THR A 243 6.86 5.28 -3.88
C THR A 243 7.68 5.13 -2.62
N ALA A 244 8.94 4.69 -2.76
CA ALA A 244 9.90 4.66 -1.67
C ALA A 244 10.76 5.94 -1.70
N TYR A 245 10.87 6.61 -0.56
CA TYR A 245 11.67 7.81 -0.38
C TYR A 245 12.84 7.54 0.56
N GLY A 246 14.01 8.07 0.22
CA GLY A 246 15.18 8.01 1.09
C GLY A 246 15.74 6.60 1.30
N ALA A 247 15.58 5.71 0.33
CA ALA A 247 16.35 4.46 0.31
C ALA A 247 17.83 4.84 0.39
N ALA A 248 18.47 4.43 1.47
CA ALA A 248 19.89 4.68 1.68
C ALA A 248 20.68 4.05 0.52
N HIS A 249 21.38 4.87 -0.21
CA HIS A 249 22.48 4.45 -1.09
C HIS A 249 23.74 4.28 -0.24
#